data_2075f58f54a3b453658774022739c09a
#
_entry.id   2075f58f54a3b453658774022739c09a
#
_cell.length_a   1.000
_cell.length_b   1.000
_cell.length_c   1.000
_cell.angle_alpha   90.00
_cell.angle_beta   90.00
_cell.angle_gamma   90.00
#
_symmetry.space_group_name_H-M   'P 1'
#
loop_
_entity.id
_entity.type
_entity.pdbx_description
1 polymer ?
#
loop_
_entity_poly.entity_id
_entity_poly.type
_entity_poly.pdbx_seq_one_letter_code
_entity_poly.pdbx_strand_id
1 'polypeptide(L)'
;MKITWSIFLIILNIPLCKSQNYGDKQIVVMLDQYYKKFSTGKLLGNHIFTNNKNTIFQIEVQTNIEDFNSSMLNAFSVINKLSNIAKTNFTQAVVIFHFETNNLPVIAKAELDCSKKFFIKKTQNEIQWRKNCLSIQKQ
;
A
#
# COMPACT_ATOMS: atom_id res chain seq x y z
N MET A 1 26.47 22.26 -4.10
CA MET A 1 25.82 21.88 -2.82
C MET A 1 24.57 22.68 -2.50
N LYS A 2 24.54 23.98 -2.78
CA LYS A 2 23.33 24.79 -2.54
C LYS A 2 22.15 24.46 -3.47
N ILE A 3 22.43 23.94 -4.67
CA ILE A 3 21.43 23.62 -5.70
C ILE A 3 20.65 22.34 -5.33
N THR A 4 21.31 21.36 -4.71
CA THR A 4 20.68 20.12 -4.29
C THR A 4 19.70 20.33 -3.11
N TRP A 5 19.93 21.29 -2.26
CA TRP A 5 19.04 21.64 -1.16
C TRP A 5 17.76 22.32 -1.65
N SER A 6 17.88 23.20 -2.63
CA SER A 6 16.72 23.86 -3.23
C SER A 6 15.80 22.88 -3.96
N ILE A 7 16.38 21.89 -4.64
CA ILE A 7 15.61 20.84 -5.32
C ILE A 7 14.88 19.97 -4.32
N PHE A 8 15.53 19.64 -3.21
CA PHE A 8 14.91 18.82 -2.14
C PHE A 8 13.74 19.55 -1.47
N LEU A 9 13.88 20.86 -1.24
CA LEU A 9 12.81 21.70 -0.69
C LEU A 9 11.62 21.85 -1.66
N ILE A 10 11.87 21.89 -2.95
CA ILE A 10 10.82 21.96 -3.97
C ILE A 10 10.00 20.66 -3.99
N ILE A 11 10.66 19.51 -3.83
CA ILE A 11 9.97 18.21 -3.79
C ILE A 11 9.07 18.11 -2.56
N LEU A 12 9.49 18.67 -1.42
CA LEU A 12 8.69 18.69 -0.20
C LEU A 12 7.48 19.62 -0.26
N ASN A 13 7.50 20.58 -1.15
CA ASN A 13 6.43 21.56 -1.32
C ASN A 13 5.47 21.26 -2.46
N ILE A 14 5.62 20.11 -3.13
CA ILE A 14 4.64 19.67 -4.13
C ILE A 14 3.34 19.35 -3.40
N PRO A 15 2.22 20.04 -3.74
CA PRO A 15 0.96 19.78 -3.07
C PRO A 15 0.53 18.33 -3.28
N LEU A 16 0.28 17.61 -2.17
CA LEU A 16 -0.17 16.21 -2.20
C LEU A 16 -1.49 16.00 -2.93
N CYS A 17 -2.23 17.07 -3.23
CA CYS A 17 -3.51 17.02 -3.92
C CYS A 17 -3.42 16.87 -5.44
N LYS A 18 -2.24 17.03 -6.02
CA LYS A 18 -2.05 16.79 -7.45
C LYS A 18 -1.40 15.43 -7.66
N SER A 19 -2.15 14.51 -8.27
CA SER A 19 -1.63 13.21 -8.65
C SER A 19 -0.36 13.39 -9.48
N GLN A 20 0.77 12.97 -8.95
CA GLN A 20 1.99 12.80 -9.71
C GLN A 20 1.82 11.51 -10.48
N ASN A 21 1.74 11.57 -11.77
CA ASN A 21 1.39 10.43 -12.60
C ASN A 21 2.59 9.51 -12.80
N TYR A 22 2.91 8.71 -11.80
CA TYR A 22 3.94 7.68 -11.91
C TYR A 22 3.36 6.43 -12.56
N GLY A 23 4.08 5.90 -13.55
CA GLY A 23 3.69 4.65 -14.22
C GLY A 23 3.87 3.44 -13.30
N ASP A 24 3.28 2.32 -13.71
CA ASP A 24 3.29 1.08 -12.90
C ASP A 24 4.70 0.60 -12.58
N LYS A 25 5.64 0.70 -13.51
CA LYS A 25 7.04 0.31 -13.29
C LYS A 25 7.69 1.13 -12.18
N GLN A 26 7.43 2.44 -12.16
CA GLN A 26 7.94 3.34 -11.14
C GLN A 26 7.32 3.04 -9.79
N ILE A 27 6.02 2.77 -9.76
CA ILE A 27 5.28 2.39 -8.55
C ILE A 27 5.88 1.13 -7.93
N VAL A 28 6.18 0.12 -8.73
CA VAL A 28 6.79 -1.13 -8.27
C VAL A 28 8.20 -0.88 -7.71
N VAL A 29 9.00 -0.04 -8.34
CA VAL A 29 10.33 0.33 -7.83
C VAL A 29 10.21 1.03 -6.47
N MET A 30 9.28 1.96 -6.33
CA MET A 30 9.03 2.65 -5.06
C MET A 30 8.59 1.67 -3.96
N LEU A 31 7.75 0.70 -4.30
CA LEU A 31 7.30 -0.35 -3.38
C LEU A 31 8.50 -1.17 -2.89
N ASP A 32 9.36 -1.62 -3.77
CA ASP A 32 10.58 -2.37 -3.42
C ASP A 32 11.50 -1.57 -2.51
N GLN A 33 11.70 -0.29 -2.82
CA GLN A 33 12.54 0.60 -2.02
C GLN A 33 11.94 0.82 -0.63
N TYR A 34 10.64 0.96 -0.54
CA TYR A 34 9.94 1.12 0.74
C TYR A 34 10.17 -0.09 1.64
N TYR A 35 9.97 -1.29 1.11
CA TYR A 35 10.14 -2.52 1.90
C TYR A 35 11.60 -2.78 2.29
N LYS A 36 12.55 -2.30 1.53
CA LYS A 36 13.97 -2.37 1.90
C LYS A 36 14.33 -1.45 3.07
N LYS A 37 13.64 -0.30 3.17
CA LYS A 37 13.95 0.74 4.18
C LYS A 37 13.11 0.62 5.45
N PHE A 38 11.83 0.27 5.33
CA PHE A 38 10.84 0.42 6.41
C PHE A 38 10.07 -0.87 6.66
N SER A 39 10.71 -2.02 6.53
CA SER A 39 10.00 -3.28 6.51
C SER A 39 9.50 -3.72 7.90
N THR A 40 8.18 -3.89 8.01
CA THR A 40 7.54 -4.73 9.02
C THR A 40 7.13 -6.07 8.42
N GLY A 41 7.93 -6.58 7.53
CA GLY A 41 7.72 -7.79 6.78
C GLY A 41 8.59 -7.81 5.55
N LYS A 42 8.62 -8.94 4.86
CA LYS A 42 9.40 -9.11 3.65
C LYS A 42 8.46 -9.12 2.44
N LEU A 43 8.73 -8.25 1.48
CA LEU A 43 7.99 -8.25 0.22
C LEU A 43 8.41 -9.46 -0.62
N LEU A 44 7.46 -10.33 -0.93
CA LEU A 44 7.69 -11.52 -1.74
C LEU A 44 7.36 -11.30 -3.22
N GLY A 45 6.41 -10.43 -3.50
CA GLY A 45 6.00 -10.16 -4.87
C GLY A 45 4.93 -9.10 -4.96
N ASN A 46 4.62 -8.73 -6.19
CA ASN A 46 3.57 -7.78 -6.50
C ASN A 46 2.89 -8.18 -7.81
N HIS A 47 1.65 -7.75 -7.98
CA HIS A 47 0.90 -8.01 -9.19
C HIS A 47 -0.15 -6.91 -9.41
N ILE A 48 -0.13 -6.31 -10.59
CA ILE A 48 -1.11 -5.30 -11.00
C ILE A 48 -1.94 -5.92 -12.10
N PHE A 49 -3.25 -6.00 -11.90
CA PHE A 49 -4.13 -6.63 -12.88
C PHE A 49 -5.54 -6.05 -12.83
N THR A 50 -6.30 -6.29 -13.87
CA THR A 50 -7.70 -5.90 -13.97
C THR A 50 -8.59 -7.14 -13.89
N ASN A 51 -9.59 -7.08 -13.02
CA ASN A 51 -10.59 -8.14 -12.86
C ASN A 51 -11.97 -7.49 -12.89
N ASN A 52 -12.75 -7.79 -13.92
CA ASN A 52 -14.02 -7.11 -14.20
C ASN A 52 -13.82 -5.60 -14.28
N LYS A 53 -14.45 -4.82 -13.40
CA LYS A 53 -14.31 -3.35 -13.37
C LYS A 53 -13.24 -2.87 -12.41
N ASN A 54 -12.57 -3.79 -11.72
CA ASN A 54 -11.58 -3.44 -10.69
C ASN A 54 -10.16 -3.50 -11.26
N THR A 55 -9.40 -2.45 -10.98
CA THR A 55 -7.95 -2.45 -11.18
C THR A 55 -7.30 -2.67 -9.83
N ILE A 56 -6.58 -3.77 -9.71
CA ILE A 56 -6.14 -4.31 -8.44
C ILE A 56 -4.63 -4.14 -8.29
N PHE A 57 -4.23 -3.60 -7.15
CA PHE A 57 -2.83 -3.59 -6.73
C PHE A 57 -2.66 -4.66 -5.65
N GLN A 58 -1.99 -5.74 -5.99
CA GLN A 58 -1.76 -6.87 -5.09
C GLN A 58 -0.30 -6.97 -4.70
N ILE A 59 -0.05 -7.22 -3.43
CA ILE A 59 1.29 -7.54 -2.94
C ILE A 59 1.24 -8.81 -2.10
N GLU A 60 2.37 -9.50 -2.02
CA GLU A 60 2.55 -10.64 -1.14
C GLU A 60 3.64 -10.29 -0.14
N VAL A 61 3.35 -10.50 1.14
CA VAL A 61 4.23 -10.13 2.24
C VAL A 61 4.42 -11.33 3.16
N GLN A 62 5.66 -11.60 3.52
CA GLN A 62 5.99 -12.57 4.56
C GLN A 62 6.12 -11.87 5.90
N THR A 63 5.44 -12.37 6.91
CA THR A 63 5.47 -11.84 8.26
C THR A 63 5.34 -12.98 9.26
N ASN A 64 5.50 -12.69 10.53
CA ASN A 64 5.15 -13.63 11.59
C ASN A 64 3.79 -13.26 12.20
N ILE A 65 3.20 -14.20 12.96
CA ILE A 65 1.87 -14.00 13.53
C ILE A 65 1.84 -12.82 14.49
N GLU A 66 2.90 -12.62 15.26
CA GLU A 66 3.00 -11.54 16.26
C GLU A 66 2.96 -10.16 15.61
N ASP A 67 3.54 -10.02 14.42
CA ASP A 67 3.62 -8.75 13.69
C ASP A 67 2.52 -8.58 12.64
N PHE A 68 1.57 -9.50 12.56
CA PHE A 68 0.54 -9.53 11.52
C PHE A 68 -0.21 -8.19 11.42
N ASN A 69 -0.67 -7.66 12.54
CA ASN A 69 -1.45 -6.41 12.54
C ASN A 69 -0.62 -5.21 12.06
N SER A 70 0.60 -5.08 12.51
CA SER A 70 1.48 -4.00 12.07
C SER A 70 1.90 -4.16 10.62
N SER A 71 2.17 -5.38 10.17
CA SER A 71 2.47 -5.68 8.76
C SER A 71 1.29 -5.35 7.86
N MET A 72 0.07 -5.63 8.31
CA MET A 72 -1.15 -5.34 7.56
C MET A 72 -1.36 -3.82 7.41
N LEU A 73 -1.28 -3.08 8.51
CA LEU A 73 -1.40 -1.62 8.46
C LEU A 73 -0.33 -1.00 7.56
N ASN A 74 0.90 -1.48 7.67
CA ASN A 74 2.00 -1.01 6.85
C ASN A 74 1.77 -1.29 5.36
N ALA A 75 1.34 -2.49 5.02
CA ALA A 75 1.08 -2.87 3.63
C ALA A 75 -0.01 -2.02 2.98
N PHE A 76 -1.14 -1.84 3.66
CA PHE A 76 -2.22 -1.01 3.13
C PHE A 76 -1.85 0.48 3.10
N SER A 77 -1.07 0.93 4.06
CA SER A 77 -0.56 2.31 4.06
C SER A 77 0.29 2.59 2.82
N VAL A 78 1.26 1.72 2.51
CA VAL A 78 2.12 1.92 1.34
C VAL A 78 1.34 1.81 0.04
N ILE A 79 0.43 0.86 -0.07
CA ILE A 79 -0.42 0.74 -1.27
C ILE A 79 -1.26 2.00 -1.48
N ASN A 80 -1.87 2.53 -0.41
CA ASN A 80 -2.66 3.75 -0.51
C ASN A 80 -1.83 4.94 -0.94
N LYS A 81 -0.66 5.12 -0.36
CA LYS A 81 0.25 6.22 -0.73
C LYS A 81 0.72 6.12 -2.18
N LEU A 82 1.10 4.93 -2.61
CA LEU A 82 1.53 4.70 -3.99
C LEU A 82 0.38 4.85 -4.98
N SER A 83 -0.80 4.34 -4.64
CA SER A 83 -2.00 4.50 -5.48
C SER A 83 -2.39 5.95 -5.65
N ASN A 84 -2.17 6.77 -4.63
CA ASN A 84 -2.51 8.19 -4.67
C ASN A 84 -1.66 8.99 -5.67
N ILE A 85 -0.45 8.52 -5.98
CA ILE A 85 0.46 9.18 -6.93
C ILE A 85 0.62 8.40 -8.23
N ALA A 86 -0.08 7.30 -8.39
CA ALA A 86 0.00 6.46 -9.58
C ALA A 86 -0.81 7.03 -10.73
N LYS A 87 -0.31 6.83 -11.94
CA LYS A 87 -1.05 7.12 -13.17
C LYS A 87 -2.26 6.19 -13.32
N THR A 88 -2.10 4.93 -12.96
CA THR A 88 -3.17 3.95 -12.98
C THR A 88 -4.15 4.23 -11.83
N ASN A 89 -5.44 4.24 -12.14
CA ASN A 89 -6.48 4.41 -11.14
C ASN A 89 -6.81 3.06 -10.50
N PHE A 90 -6.10 2.71 -9.44
CA PHE A 90 -6.36 1.49 -8.68
C PHE A 90 -7.65 1.63 -7.87
N THR A 91 -8.48 0.61 -7.89
CA THR A 91 -9.74 0.60 -7.15
C THR A 91 -9.68 -0.28 -5.91
N GLN A 92 -8.83 -1.30 -5.92
CA GLN A 92 -8.76 -2.28 -4.83
C GLN A 92 -7.32 -2.63 -4.51
N ALA A 93 -7.03 -2.76 -3.22
CA ALA A 93 -5.77 -3.29 -2.72
C ALA A 93 -5.99 -4.71 -2.20
N VAL A 94 -5.07 -5.61 -2.53
CA VAL A 94 -5.06 -6.99 -2.04
C VAL A 94 -3.69 -7.27 -1.47
N VAL A 95 -3.65 -7.81 -0.26
CA VAL A 95 -2.40 -8.24 0.37
C VAL A 95 -2.54 -9.70 0.78
N ILE A 96 -1.62 -10.53 0.29
CA ILE A 96 -1.54 -11.93 0.67
C ILE A 96 -0.40 -12.05 1.68
N PHE A 97 -0.75 -12.45 2.91
CA PHE A 97 0.22 -12.64 3.98
C PHE A 97 0.63 -14.10 4.07
N HIS A 98 1.92 -14.33 3.93
CA HIS A 98 2.54 -15.62 4.16
C HIS A 98 3.24 -15.59 5.51
N PHE A 99 3.04 -16.61 6.32
CA PHE A 99 3.66 -16.69 7.64
C PHE A 99 4.93 -17.53 7.59
N GLU A 100 5.91 -17.16 8.39
CA GLU A 100 7.18 -17.90 8.51
C GLU A 100 6.99 -19.32 9.04
N THR A 101 5.88 -19.54 9.76
CA THR A 101 5.45 -20.86 10.23
C THR A 101 4.55 -21.52 9.20
N ASN A 102 4.21 -22.81 9.39
CA ASN A 102 3.37 -23.58 8.45
C ASN A 102 1.89 -23.19 8.48
N ASN A 103 1.57 -21.96 8.85
CA ASN A 103 0.19 -21.47 8.82
C ASN A 103 -0.24 -21.14 7.40
N LEU A 104 -1.53 -21.33 7.12
CA LEU A 104 -2.09 -21.00 5.82
C LEU A 104 -2.06 -19.49 5.57
N PRO A 105 -1.89 -19.08 4.32
CA PRO A 105 -1.91 -17.65 3.97
C PRO A 105 -3.23 -16.99 4.33
N VAL A 106 -3.16 -15.70 4.62
CA VAL A 106 -4.32 -14.84 4.85
C VAL A 106 -4.41 -13.82 3.72
N ILE A 107 -5.59 -13.68 3.13
CA ILE A 107 -5.84 -12.70 2.08
C ILE A 107 -6.63 -11.55 2.68
N ALA A 108 -6.09 -10.35 2.63
CA ALA A 108 -6.76 -9.13 3.05
C ALA A 108 -7.04 -8.26 1.83
N LYS A 109 -8.25 -7.72 1.75
CA LYS A 109 -8.69 -6.85 0.65
C LYS A 109 -9.28 -5.58 1.22
N ALA A 110 -9.04 -4.46 0.54
CA ALA A 110 -9.66 -3.21 0.91
C ALA A 110 -9.89 -2.35 -0.34
N GLU A 111 -11.04 -1.69 -0.38
CA GLU A 111 -11.35 -0.70 -1.41
C GLU A 111 -10.50 0.55 -1.18
N LEU A 112 -9.86 1.05 -2.24
CA LEU A 112 -8.93 2.15 -2.10
C LEU A 112 -9.63 3.48 -1.81
N ASP A 113 -10.79 3.74 -2.42
CA ASP A 113 -11.55 4.95 -2.11
C ASP A 113 -11.98 5.00 -0.65
N CYS A 114 -12.40 3.86 -0.11
CA CYS A 114 -12.73 3.74 1.30
C CYS A 114 -11.50 3.93 2.18
N SER A 115 -10.40 3.27 1.85
CA SER A 115 -9.15 3.28 2.63
C SER A 115 -8.46 4.65 2.65
N LYS A 116 -8.63 5.46 1.61
CA LYS A 116 -8.09 6.84 1.56
C LYS A 116 -8.55 7.69 2.73
N LYS A 117 -9.77 7.47 3.21
CA LYS A 117 -10.31 8.23 4.35
C LYS A 117 -9.47 8.04 5.62
N PHE A 118 -8.87 6.87 5.77
CA PHE A 118 -7.99 6.59 6.91
C PHE A 118 -6.53 6.92 6.62
N PHE A 119 -5.97 6.39 5.54
CA PHE A 119 -4.53 6.48 5.29
C PHE A 119 -4.08 7.84 4.72
N ILE A 120 -4.92 8.49 3.95
CA ILE A 120 -4.57 9.73 3.24
C ILE A 120 -5.26 10.96 3.86
N LYS A 121 -6.58 10.93 3.93
CA LYS A 121 -7.38 12.09 4.37
C LYS A 121 -7.48 12.23 5.89
N LYS A 122 -7.20 11.17 6.63
CA LYS A 122 -7.28 11.13 8.10
C LYS A 122 -8.67 11.49 8.65
N THR A 123 -9.72 11.19 7.91
CA THR A 123 -11.10 11.49 8.29
C THR A 123 -11.81 10.32 8.98
N GLN A 124 -11.19 9.16 9.06
CA GLN A 124 -11.69 8.04 9.85
C GLN A 124 -10.53 7.39 10.61
N ASN A 125 -10.86 6.66 11.69
CA ASN A 125 -9.86 5.97 12.50
C ASN A 125 -9.66 4.52 12.03
N GLU A 126 -8.70 3.83 12.65
CA GLU A 126 -8.37 2.45 12.29
C GLU A 126 -9.55 1.50 12.48
N ILE A 127 -10.32 1.64 13.56
CA ILE A 127 -11.47 0.79 13.84
C ILE A 127 -12.52 0.92 12.74
N GLN A 128 -12.81 2.15 12.32
CA GLN A 128 -13.74 2.43 11.23
C GLN A 128 -13.25 1.86 9.91
N TRP A 129 -11.96 2.00 9.62
CA TRP A 129 -11.36 1.46 8.41
C TRP A 129 -11.49 -0.07 8.37
N ARG A 130 -11.15 -0.74 9.47
CA ARG A 130 -11.26 -2.19 9.55
C ARG A 130 -12.69 -2.67 9.33
N LYS A 131 -13.65 -1.97 9.92
CA LYS A 131 -15.07 -2.32 9.84
C LYS A 131 -15.65 -2.04 8.44
N ASN A 132 -15.31 -0.90 7.85
CA ASN A 132 -15.99 -0.40 6.66
C ASN A 132 -15.27 -0.76 5.35
N CYS A 133 -13.96 -0.91 5.38
CA CYS A 133 -13.15 -1.03 4.17
C CYS A 133 -12.44 -2.37 4.03
N LEU A 134 -12.08 -3.01 5.13
CA LEU A 134 -11.22 -4.20 5.14
C LEU A 134 -12.04 -5.48 5.18
N SER A 135 -11.63 -6.44 4.35
CA SER A 135 -12.14 -7.81 4.36
C SER A 135 -10.97 -8.77 4.46
N ILE A 136 -11.04 -9.69 5.43
CA ILE A 136 -9.99 -10.68 5.65
C ILE A 136 -10.56 -12.07 5.42
N GLN A 137 -9.89 -12.84 4.56
CA GLN A 137 -10.23 -14.22 4.27
C GLN A 137 -9.12 -15.14 4.76
N LYS A 138 -9.46 -16.08 5.61
CA LYS A 138 -8.57 -17.17 6.02
C LYS A 138 -8.81 -18.37 5.13
N GLN A 139 -7.74 -18.93 4.61
CA GLN A 139 -7.84 -20.15 3.81
C GLN A 139 -7.77 -21.39 4.67
#